data_9dfd7f540701ff518810b89f9dd07590
#
_entry.id   9dfd7f540701ff518810b89f9dd07590
#
_cell.length_a   1.000
_cell.length_b   1.000
_cell.length_c   1.000
_cell.angle_alpha   90.00
_cell.angle_beta   90.00
_cell.angle_gamma   90.00
#
_symmetry.space_group_name_H-M   'P 1'
#
loop_
_entity.id
_entity.type
_entity.pdbx_description
1 polymer ?
#
loop_
_entity_poly.entity_id
_entity_poly.type
_entity_poly.pdbx_seq_one_letter_code
_entity_poly.pdbx_strand_id
1 'polypeptide(L)'
;MSVPEVVREIITRNRSIYDCIKMDLINYTALAVKIQPDVEKLLGDPANLNTIVVAIKRYADSFEEKEPVKEDLVLHNARLSVTDGIMDVRIPKESFEIAESSALFEQFSKIDPDYEFFRVADSFRFLTEDIADVRKLFESLPNIQTSYKLTRISISIPSNQNRSDVGSYVADLLHGNGIEWQDAYFSRDKMIITFDTDDAARAYDILRSEISR
;
A
#
# COMPACT_ATOMS: atom_id res chain seq x y z
N MET A 1 -10.88 8.29 31.44
CA MET A 1 -9.81 7.36 30.98
C MET A 1 -8.63 7.50 31.93
N SER A 2 -7.94 6.41 32.21
CA SER A 2 -6.70 6.44 33.04
C SER A 2 -5.47 6.67 32.17
N VAL A 3 -4.35 7.14 32.76
CA VAL A 3 -3.09 7.34 32.03
C VAL A 3 -2.65 6.07 31.28
N PRO A 4 -2.71 4.85 31.84
CA PRO A 4 -2.34 3.64 31.11
C PRO A 4 -3.23 3.35 29.88
N GLU A 5 -4.53 3.63 29.97
CA GLU A 5 -5.45 3.44 28.83
C GLU A 5 -5.14 4.39 27.68
N VAL A 6 -4.92 5.67 28.01
CA VAL A 6 -4.56 6.69 27.01
C VAL A 6 -3.22 6.39 26.36
N VAL A 7 -2.22 6.02 27.17
CA VAL A 7 -0.88 5.65 26.65
C VAL A 7 -0.99 4.46 25.69
N ARG A 8 -1.76 3.42 26.06
CA ARG A 8 -2.01 2.27 25.17
C ARG A 8 -2.66 2.72 23.87
N GLU A 9 -3.69 3.55 23.92
CA GLU A 9 -4.38 4.05 22.74
C GLU A 9 -3.44 4.82 21.80
N ILE A 10 -2.64 5.74 22.32
CA ILE A 10 -1.68 6.51 21.53
C ILE A 10 -0.66 5.61 20.86
N ILE A 11 -0.09 4.66 21.61
CA ILE A 11 0.91 3.72 21.08
C ILE A 11 0.30 2.82 20.01
N THR A 12 -0.87 2.23 20.28
CA THR A 12 -1.55 1.31 19.33
C THR A 12 -1.93 1.98 18.02
N ARG A 13 -2.27 3.28 18.04
CA ARG A 13 -2.57 4.06 16.84
C ARG A 13 -1.35 4.46 16.03
N ASN A 14 -0.16 4.38 16.61
CA ASN A 14 1.09 4.72 15.94
C ASN A 14 1.92 3.46 15.73
N ARG A 15 1.81 2.88 14.53
CA ARG A 15 2.47 1.63 14.18
C ARG A 15 3.97 1.67 14.41
N SER A 16 4.65 2.73 14.00
CA SER A 16 6.10 2.86 14.16
C SER A 16 6.53 2.84 15.64
N ILE A 17 5.78 3.53 16.51
CA ILE A 17 6.04 3.49 17.97
C ILE A 17 5.75 2.09 18.51
N TYR A 18 4.64 1.49 18.11
CA TYR A 18 4.25 0.14 18.53
C TYR A 18 5.33 -0.89 18.18
N ASP A 19 5.82 -0.88 16.94
CA ASP A 19 6.85 -1.79 16.45
C ASP A 19 8.20 -1.55 17.17
N CYS A 20 8.62 -0.29 17.36
CA CYS A 20 9.83 0.04 18.13
C CYS A 20 9.77 -0.44 19.58
N ILE A 21 8.59 -0.38 20.21
CA ILE A 21 8.40 -0.91 21.58
C ILE A 21 8.50 -2.45 21.55
N LYS A 22 7.82 -3.09 20.60
CA LYS A 22 7.83 -4.55 20.44
C LYS A 22 9.23 -5.09 20.20
N MET A 23 10.07 -4.35 19.47
CA MET A 23 11.47 -4.69 19.18
C MET A 23 12.45 -4.25 20.28
N ASP A 24 11.98 -3.56 21.32
CA ASP A 24 12.82 -2.99 22.43
C ASP A 24 13.86 -1.97 21.94
N LEU A 25 13.52 -1.21 20.92
CA LEU A 25 14.40 -0.23 20.28
C LEU A 25 14.15 1.21 20.72
N ILE A 26 13.27 1.44 21.71
CA ILE A 26 12.85 2.79 22.08
C ILE A 26 13.25 3.15 23.53
N ASN A 27 13.66 4.40 23.73
CA ASN A 27 13.83 4.94 25.05
C ASN A 27 12.48 5.39 25.63
N TYR A 28 11.97 4.70 26.65
CA TYR A 28 10.65 4.96 27.23
C TYR A 28 10.52 6.37 27.82
N THR A 29 11.60 6.95 28.34
CA THR A 29 11.56 8.34 28.85
C THR A 29 11.44 9.34 27.69
N ALA A 30 12.20 9.16 26.63
CA ALA A 30 12.10 10.01 25.46
C ALA A 30 10.72 9.91 24.79
N LEU A 31 10.17 8.68 24.71
CA LEU A 31 8.81 8.48 24.22
C LEU A 31 7.78 9.17 25.10
N ALA A 32 7.91 9.03 26.43
CA ALA A 32 6.99 9.67 27.38
C ALA A 32 6.96 11.20 27.22
N VAL A 33 8.13 11.83 27.09
CA VAL A 33 8.22 13.28 26.83
C VAL A 33 7.51 13.64 25.51
N LYS A 34 7.70 12.84 24.47
CA LYS A 34 7.09 13.09 23.15
C LYS A 34 5.57 12.99 23.19
N ILE A 35 5.01 12.01 23.88
CA ILE A 35 3.55 11.75 23.89
C ILE A 35 2.82 12.47 25.03
N GLN A 36 3.52 13.07 26.01
CA GLN A 36 2.90 13.74 27.15
C GLN A 36 1.84 14.78 26.76
N PRO A 37 2.06 15.65 25.75
CA PRO A 37 1.03 16.62 25.34
C PRO A 37 -0.25 15.94 24.83
N ASP A 38 -0.12 14.83 24.10
CA ASP A 38 -1.27 14.08 23.58
C ASP A 38 -2.00 13.34 24.71
N VAL A 39 -1.24 12.82 25.70
CA VAL A 39 -1.80 12.19 26.91
C VAL A 39 -2.62 13.20 27.69
N GLU A 40 -2.09 14.36 27.99
CA GLU A 40 -2.77 15.44 28.70
C GLU A 40 -4.01 15.94 27.99
N LYS A 41 -3.91 16.07 26.65
CA LYS A 41 -5.05 16.45 25.80
C LYS A 41 -6.21 15.45 25.88
N LEU A 42 -5.91 14.14 25.87
CA LEU A 42 -6.92 13.08 25.93
C LEU A 42 -7.48 12.86 27.34
N LEU A 43 -6.68 13.12 28.39
CA LEU A 43 -7.12 13.04 29.78
C LEU A 43 -7.96 14.25 30.17
N GLY A 44 -7.66 15.42 29.60
CA GLY A 44 -8.20 16.71 30.06
C GLY A 44 -7.50 17.30 31.28
N ASP A 45 -6.47 16.62 31.81
CA ASP A 45 -5.72 16.99 33.01
C ASP A 45 -4.21 16.81 32.84
N PRO A 46 -3.36 17.56 33.55
CA PRO A 46 -1.91 17.35 33.52
C PRO A 46 -1.52 15.94 33.93
N ALA A 47 -0.56 15.36 33.25
CA ALA A 47 -0.07 14.02 33.51
C ALA A 47 1.40 14.01 33.94
N ASN A 48 1.71 13.32 35.06
CA ASN A 48 3.09 13.20 35.52
C ASN A 48 3.91 12.33 34.57
N LEU A 49 5.06 12.84 34.12
CA LEU A 49 5.94 12.16 33.19
C LEU A 49 6.33 10.74 33.63
N ASN A 50 6.65 10.56 34.91
CA ASN A 50 7.02 9.25 35.46
C ASN A 50 5.85 8.25 35.35
N THR A 51 4.61 8.72 35.54
CA THR A 51 3.42 7.87 35.40
C THR A 51 3.27 7.40 33.94
N ILE A 52 3.57 8.28 32.99
CA ILE A 52 3.56 7.91 31.57
C ILE A 52 4.66 6.88 31.28
N VAL A 53 5.89 7.10 31.77
CA VAL A 53 7.01 6.14 31.59
C VAL A 53 6.65 4.76 32.15
N VAL A 54 6.06 4.70 33.34
CA VAL A 54 5.64 3.43 33.96
C VAL A 54 4.52 2.77 33.15
N ALA A 55 3.59 3.57 32.61
CA ALA A 55 2.52 3.05 31.75
C ALA A 55 3.07 2.45 30.44
N ILE A 56 4.03 3.13 29.81
CA ILE A 56 4.72 2.63 28.60
C ILE A 56 5.42 1.31 28.92
N LYS A 57 6.20 1.27 30.01
CA LYS A 57 6.93 0.06 30.40
C LYS A 57 6.00 -1.12 30.65
N ARG A 58 4.92 -0.93 31.42
CA ARG A 58 3.93 -1.98 31.67
C ARG A 58 3.26 -2.48 30.39
N TYR A 59 3.03 -1.57 29.44
CA TYR A 59 2.49 -1.96 28.14
C TYR A 59 3.52 -2.77 27.34
N ALA A 60 4.78 -2.35 27.31
CA ALA A 60 5.87 -3.09 26.70
C ALA A 60 6.05 -4.50 27.30
N ASP A 61 5.97 -4.60 28.64
CA ASP A 61 6.05 -5.86 29.36
C ASP A 61 4.84 -6.80 29.11
N SER A 62 3.72 -6.26 28.59
CA SER A 62 2.52 -7.05 28.26
C SER A 62 2.58 -7.73 26.90
N PHE A 63 3.57 -7.42 26.07
CA PHE A 63 3.82 -8.19 24.85
C PHE A 63 4.41 -9.55 25.27
N GLU A 64 3.65 -10.62 25.06
CA GLU A 64 4.15 -11.98 25.18
C GLU A 64 5.35 -12.15 24.26
N GLU A 65 6.33 -12.96 24.70
CA GLU A 65 7.66 -13.13 24.13
C GLU A 65 7.86 -12.57 22.73
N LYS A 66 8.77 -11.59 22.65
CA LYS A 66 9.17 -10.88 21.44
C LYS A 66 9.43 -11.90 20.32
N GLU A 67 8.36 -12.28 19.63
CA GLU A 67 8.60 -12.97 18.34
C GLU A 67 9.39 -11.95 17.49
N PRO A 68 10.59 -12.32 17.01
CA PRO A 68 11.28 -11.49 16.04
C PRO A 68 10.26 -11.22 14.93
N VAL A 69 10.05 -9.95 14.61
CA VAL A 69 9.22 -9.57 13.48
C VAL A 69 9.83 -10.32 12.31
N LYS A 70 9.12 -11.30 11.78
CA LYS A 70 9.56 -12.07 10.60
C LYS A 70 9.39 -11.19 9.37
N GLU A 71 9.99 -10.00 9.39
CA GLU A 71 10.00 -9.08 8.25
C GLU A 71 10.68 -9.70 7.04
N ASP A 72 11.66 -10.58 7.29
CA ASP A 72 12.51 -11.18 6.26
C ASP A 72 11.76 -12.15 5.31
N LEU A 73 10.45 -12.38 5.52
CA LEU A 73 9.72 -13.38 4.75
C LEU A 73 8.45 -12.86 4.06
N VAL A 74 8.11 -11.58 4.24
CA VAL A 74 6.82 -11.05 3.72
C VAL A 74 6.72 -11.15 2.21
N LEU A 75 7.81 -10.90 1.47
CA LEU A 75 7.88 -11.03 0.01
C LEU A 75 8.58 -12.32 -0.45
N HIS A 76 8.95 -13.20 0.47
CA HIS A 76 9.64 -14.45 0.11
C HIS A 76 8.77 -15.29 -0.84
N ASN A 77 9.38 -15.75 -1.95
CA ASN A 77 8.70 -16.43 -3.05
C ASN A 77 7.64 -15.61 -3.82
N ALA A 78 7.51 -14.31 -3.57
CA ALA A 78 6.75 -13.45 -4.46
C ALA A 78 7.45 -13.36 -5.83
N ARG A 79 6.67 -13.08 -6.87
CA ARG A 79 7.22 -12.87 -8.23
C ARG A 79 6.89 -11.47 -8.68
N LEU A 80 7.88 -10.79 -9.23
CA LEU A 80 7.71 -9.49 -9.86
C LEU A 80 7.61 -9.65 -11.36
N SER A 81 6.69 -8.90 -11.96
CA SER A 81 6.70 -8.60 -13.40
C SER A 81 6.61 -7.09 -13.59
N VAL A 82 7.33 -6.59 -14.58
CA VAL A 82 7.36 -5.17 -14.94
C VAL A 82 6.92 -5.06 -16.39
N THR A 83 6.00 -4.14 -16.65
CA THR A 83 5.56 -3.80 -18.00
C THR A 83 5.62 -2.29 -18.12
N ASP A 84 6.44 -1.81 -19.05
CA ASP A 84 6.56 -0.40 -19.39
C ASP A 84 5.60 -0.03 -20.52
N GLY A 85 5.45 1.29 -20.78
CA GLY A 85 4.58 1.75 -21.83
C GLY A 85 3.11 1.45 -21.57
N ILE A 86 2.67 1.54 -20.34
CA ILE A 86 1.27 1.36 -19.93
C ILE A 86 0.52 2.70 -20.03
N MET A 87 -0.72 2.61 -20.46
CA MET A 87 -1.69 3.70 -20.30
C MET A 87 -2.82 3.29 -19.37
N ASP A 88 -3.34 4.26 -18.64
CA ASP A 88 -4.52 4.13 -17.79
C ASP A 88 -5.66 4.96 -18.36
N VAL A 89 -6.72 4.28 -18.79
CA VAL A 89 -7.91 4.90 -19.36
C VAL A 89 -9.03 4.87 -18.34
N ARG A 90 -9.48 6.05 -17.93
CA ARG A 90 -10.62 6.25 -17.03
C ARG A 90 -11.85 6.62 -17.85
N ILE A 91 -12.93 5.85 -17.71
CA ILE A 91 -14.20 6.04 -18.38
C ILE A 91 -15.27 6.30 -17.32
N PRO A 92 -15.96 7.46 -17.32
CA PRO A 92 -17.09 7.71 -16.43
C PRO A 92 -18.17 6.63 -16.55
N LYS A 93 -18.80 6.24 -15.45
CA LYS A 93 -19.81 5.16 -15.46
C LYS A 93 -20.99 5.45 -16.36
N GLU A 94 -21.41 6.70 -16.44
CA GLU A 94 -22.49 7.15 -17.31
C GLU A 94 -22.15 7.12 -18.80
N SER A 95 -20.88 6.99 -19.13
CA SER A 95 -20.37 6.90 -20.52
C SER A 95 -20.09 5.48 -20.97
N PHE A 96 -20.32 4.46 -20.12
CA PHE A 96 -19.94 3.09 -20.39
C PHE A 96 -20.88 2.07 -19.77
N GLU A 97 -21.67 1.41 -20.60
CA GLU A 97 -22.53 0.30 -20.17
C GLU A 97 -21.84 -1.05 -20.44
N ILE A 98 -21.48 -1.77 -19.37
CA ILE A 98 -20.77 -3.06 -19.47
C ILE A 98 -21.55 -4.07 -20.33
N ALA A 99 -22.88 -4.07 -20.22
CA ALA A 99 -23.72 -5.00 -20.99
C ALA A 99 -23.65 -4.79 -22.52
N GLU A 100 -23.42 -3.56 -22.95
CA GLU A 100 -23.30 -3.18 -24.36
C GLU A 100 -21.86 -3.27 -24.88
N SER A 101 -20.90 -3.43 -23.97
CA SER A 101 -19.45 -3.36 -24.25
C SER A 101 -18.80 -4.72 -24.51
N SER A 102 -19.59 -5.79 -24.65
CA SER A 102 -19.05 -7.15 -24.87
C SER A 102 -18.11 -7.22 -26.10
N ALA A 103 -18.43 -6.50 -27.17
CA ALA A 103 -17.60 -6.43 -28.38
C ALA A 103 -16.25 -5.71 -28.12
N LEU A 104 -16.25 -4.68 -27.27
CA LEU A 104 -15.04 -3.99 -26.85
C LEU A 104 -14.11 -4.94 -26.08
N PHE A 105 -14.63 -5.66 -25.09
CA PHE A 105 -13.86 -6.63 -24.31
C PHE A 105 -13.29 -7.76 -25.17
N GLU A 106 -14.08 -8.25 -26.16
CA GLU A 106 -13.60 -9.27 -27.09
C GLU A 106 -12.45 -8.76 -27.97
N GLN A 107 -12.55 -7.54 -28.49
CA GLN A 107 -11.48 -6.93 -29.26
C GLN A 107 -10.24 -6.67 -28.39
N PHE A 108 -10.46 -6.16 -27.20
CA PHE A 108 -9.40 -5.88 -26.22
C PHE A 108 -8.58 -7.13 -25.91
N SER A 109 -9.24 -8.23 -25.56
CA SER A 109 -8.60 -9.50 -25.24
C SER A 109 -7.77 -10.11 -26.39
N LYS A 110 -8.05 -9.69 -27.62
CA LYS A 110 -7.26 -10.12 -28.80
C LYS A 110 -6.00 -9.28 -29.03
N ILE A 111 -6.01 -8.01 -28.60
CA ILE A 111 -4.93 -7.05 -28.84
C ILE A 111 -3.97 -7.03 -27.64
N ASP A 112 -4.50 -6.90 -26.43
CA ASP A 112 -3.75 -6.90 -25.17
C ASP A 112 -4.42 -7.88 -24.21
N PRO A 113 -4.03 -9.16 -24.17
CA PRO A 113 -4.62 -10.15 -23.28
C PRO A 113 -4.29 -9.91 -21.78
N ASP A 114 -3.26 -9.11 -21.50
CA ASP A 114 -2.78 -8.81 -20.15
C ASP A 114 -3.33 -7.49 -19.59
N TYR A 115 -4.34 -6.90 -20.23
CA TYR A 115 -5.00 -5.71 -19.68
C TYR A 115 -5.66 -6.00 -18.34
N GLU A 116 -5.72 -4.97 -17.51
CA GLU A 116 -6.46 -5.04 -16.24
C GLU A 116 -7.67 -4.10 -16.32
N PHE A 117 -8.80 -4.58 -15.82
CA PHE A 117 -10.05 -3.83 -15.78
C PHE A 117 -10.55 -3.69 -14.34
N PHE A 118 -10.82 -2.46 -13.92
CA PHE A 118 -11.29 -2.15 -12.58
C PHE A 118 -12.58 -1.33 -12.62
N ARG A 119 -13.50 -1.67 -11.74
CA ARG A 119 -14.66 -0.85 -11.44
C ARG A 119 -14.40 -0.08 -10.14
N VAL A 120 -14.21 1.23 -10.24
CA VAL A 120 -14.04 2.11 -9.09
C VAL A 120 -15.33 2.91 -8.82
N ALA A 121 -15.32 3.80 -7.81
CA ALA A 121 -16.54 4.45 -7.33
C ALA A 121 -17.35 5.15 -8.43
N ASP A 122 -16.71 5.93 -9.28
CA ASP A 122 -17.32 6.82 -10.28
C ASP A 122 -16.99 6.46 -11.74
N SER A 123 -16.11 5.48 -11.95
CA SER A 123 -15.56 5.18 -13.27
C SER A 123 -15.18 3.71 -13.44
N PHE A 124 -14.92 3.36 -14.68
CA PHE A 124 -14.19 2.15 -15.07
C PHE A 124 -12.78 2.53 -15.47
N ARG A 125 -11.82 1.66 -15.20
CA ARG A 125 -10.43 1.88 -15.54
C ARG A 125 -9.85 0.68 -16.27
N PHE A 126 -9.12 0.97 -17.35
CA PHE A 126 -8.34 0.00 -18.09
C PHE A 126 -6.87 0.35 -17.98
N LEU A 127 -6.08 -0.57 -17.39
CA LEU A 127 -4.63 -0.52 -17.48
C LEU A 127 -4.20 -1.44 -18.59
N THR A 128 -3.55 -0.90 -19.61
CA THR A 128 -3.28 -1.60 -20.86
C THR A 128 -2.01 -1.07 -21.50
N GLU A 129 -1.45 -1.80 -22.45
CA GLU A 129 -0.33 -1.32 -23.24
C GLU A 129 -0.73 -0.11 -24.11
N ASP A 130 0.16 0.88 -24.17
CA ASP A 130 -0.04 2.10 -24.94
C ASP A 130 0.35 1.88 -26.42
N ILE A 131 -0.49 1.13 -27.15
CA ILE A 131 -0.31 0.83 -28.58
C ILE A 131 -1.45 1.41 -29.42
N ALA A 132 -1.15 1.66 -30.69
CA ALA A 132 -2.08 2.35 -31.59
C ALA A 132 -3.45 1.65 -31.73
N ASP A 133 -3.46 0.32 -31.75
CA ASP A 133 -4.70 -0.45 -31.93
C ASP A 133 -5.57 -0.41 -30.67
N VAL A 134 -4.97 -0.34 -29.48
CA VAL A 134 -5.71 -0.14 -28.23
C VAL A 134 -6.27 1.27 -28.14
N ARG A 135 -5.49 2.30 -28.51
CA ARG A 135 -5.98 3.69 -28.53
C ARG A 135 -7.24 3.85 -29.38
N LYS A 136 -7.28 3.20 -30.56
CA LYS A 136 -8.45 3.24 -31.46
C LYS A 136 -9.73 2.69 -30.81
N LEU A 137 -9.63 1.72 -29.90
CA LEU A 137 -10.79 1.16 -29.22
C LEU A 137 -11.51 2.19 -28.34
N PHE A 138 -10.77 3.18 -27.84
CA PHE A 138 -11.30 4.22 -26.98
C PHE A 138 -11.68 5.52 -27.68
N GLU A 139 -11.29 5.72 -28.96
CA GLU A 139 -11.54 6.95 -29.74
C GLU A 139 -13.03 7.32 -29.83
N SER A 140 -13.92 6.34 -29.82
CA SER A 140 -15.37 6.55 -29.91
C SER A 140 -16.05 6.84 -28.57
N LEU A 141 -15.35 6.66 -27.45
CA LEU A 141 -15.94 6.80 -26.13
C LEU A 141 -15.86 8.27 -25.66
N PRO A 142 -16.98 8.85 -25.20
CA PRO A 142 -17.00 10.21 -24.73
C PRO A 142 -16.40 10.37 -23.32
N ASN A 143 -15.85 11.53 -23.03
CA ASN A 143 -15.42 11.97 -21.71
C ASN A 143 -14.38 11.08 -21.03
N ILE A 144 -13.56 10.36 -21.78
CA ILE A 144 -12.46 9.57 -21.24
C ILE A 144 -11.31 10.46 -20.77
N GLN A 145 -10.62 10.01 -19.72
CA GLN A 145 -9.36 10.59 -19.26
C GLN A 145 -8.27 9.52 -19.40
N THR A 146 -7.12 9.89 -19.95
CA THR A 146 -6.04 8.93 -20.17
C THR A 146 -4.73 9.47 -19.62
N SER A 147 -4.05 8.66 -18.81
CA SER A 147 -2.68 8.86 -18.36
C SER A 147 -1.77 7.94 -19.17
N TYR A 148 -0.63 8.47 -19.61
CA TYR A 148 0.33 7.77 -20.47
C TYR A 148 1.68 7.67 -19.78
N LYS A 149 2.58 6.87 -20.37
CA LYS A 149 3.96 6.69 -19.90
C LYS A 149 4.04 6.14 -18.47
N LEU A 150 3.13 5.24 -18.15
CA LEU A 150 3.14 4.55 -16.89
C LEU A 150 3.92 3.24 -17.01
N THR A 151 4.52 2.82 -15.91
CA THR A 151 5.09 1.50 -15.73
C THR A 151 4.28 0.74 -14.70
N ARG A 152 3.86 -0.47 -15.03
CA ARG A 152 3.14 -1.39 -14.15
C ARG A 152 4.11 -2.37 -13.52
N ILE A 153 4.14 -2.42 -12.19
CA ILE A 153 4.80 -3.49 -11.43
C ILE A 153 3.71 -4.37 -10.82
N SER A 154 3.76 -5.66 -11.13
CA SER A 154 2.85 -6.65 -10.56
C SER A 154 3.62 -7.58 -9.63
N ILE A 155 3.08 -7.78 -8.42
CA ILE A 155 3.62 -8.64 -7.39
C ILE A 155 2.65 -9.81 -7.22
N SER A 156 3.05 -11.02 -7.58
CA SER A 156 2.28 -12.24 -7.29
C SER A 156 2.50 -12.64 -5.84
N ILE A 157 1.41 -12.76 -5.07
CA ILE A 157 1.45 -13.04 -3.64
C ILE A 157 1.26 -14.55 -3.43
N PRO A 158 2.21 -15.24 -2.80
CA PRO A 158 2.05 -16.65 -2.46
C PRO A 158 0.83 -16.87 -1.55
N SER A 159 0.13 -17.98 -1.73
CA SER A 159 -1.11 -18.30 -1.01
C SER A 159 -0.94 -18.46 0.51
N ASN A 160 0.28 -18.70 0.98
CA ASN A 160 0.64 -18.80 2.39
C ASN A 160 1.01 -17.46 3.04
N GLN A 161 1.04 -16.36 2.29
CA GLN A 161 1.33 -15.03 2.81
C GLN A 161 0.05 -14.28 3.17
N ASN A 162 0.12 -13.49 4.25
CA ASN A 162 -0.95 -12.59 4.63
C ASN A 162 -0.91 -11.34 3.74
N ARG A 163 -2.00 -11.11 3.01
CA ARG A 163 -2.13 -9.97 2.09
C ARG A 163 -1.99 -8.60 2.75
N SER A 164 -2.52 -8.46 3.95
CA SER A 164 -2.43 -7.21 4.69
C SER A 164 -0.98 -6.88 5.04
N ASP A 165 -0.19 -7.90 5.37
CA ASP A 165 1.23 -7.75 5.69
C ASP A 165 2.01 -7.38 4.43
N VAL A 166 1.75 -8.05 3.29
CA VAL A 166 2.37 -7.71 2.00
C VAL A 166 2.05 -6.27 1.60
N GLY A 167 0.77 -5.87 1.66
CA GLY A 167 0.36 -4.51 1.29
C GLY A 167 0.99 -3.45 2.16
N SER A 168 0.98 -3.64 3.48
CA SER A 168 1.64 -2.74 4.42
C SER A 168 3.14 -2.66 4.19
N TYR A 169 3.80 -3.81 4.06
CA TYR A 169 5.24 -3.88 3.87
C TYR A 169 5.68 -3.16 2.59
N VAL A 170 5.03 -3.44 1.47
CA VAL A 170 5.33 -2.77 0.20
C VAL A 170 5.11 -1.27 0.30
N ALA A 171 4.00 -0.83 0.93
CA ALA A 171 3.71 0.58 1.11
C ALA A 171 4.78 1.29 1.96
N ASP A 172 5.14 0.71 3.11
CA ASP A 172 6.16 1.25 4.01
C ASP A 172 7.54 1.27 3.34
N LEU A 173 7.89 0.22 2.59
CA LEU A 173 9.15 0.10 1.88
C LEU A 173 9.30 1.18 0.80
N LEU A 174 8.30 1.37 -0.05
CA LEU A 174 8.33 2.37 -1.12
C LEU A 174 8.31 3.78 -0.54
N HIS A 175 7.44 4.06 0.43
CA HIS A 175 7.37 5.35 1.11
C HIS A 175 8.69 5.71 1.82
N GLY A 176 9.29 4.76 2.55
CA GLY A 176 10.56 4.95 3.25
C GLY A 176 11.73 5.27 2.32
N ASN A 177 11.64 4.87 1.05
CA ASN A 177 12.61 5.17 0.00
C ASN A 177 12.25 6.39 -0.86
N GLY A 178 11.20 7.13 -0.49
CA GLY A 178 10.76 8.33 -1.20
C GLY A 178 10.26 8.03 -2.62
N ILE A 179 9.60 6.88 -2.82
CA ILE A 179 9.00 6.49 -4.08
C ILE A 179 7.51 6.74 -4.02
N GLU A 180 7.00 7.48 -4.99
CA GLU A 180 5.59 7.75 -5.17
C GLU A 180 5.01 6.83 -6.25
N TRP A 181 3.79 6.34 -6.03
CA TRP A 181 3.02 5.61 -7.04
C TRP A 181 1.77 6.38 -7.46
N GLN A 182 1.27 6.09 -8.65
CA GLN A 182 0.05 6.71 -9.15
C GLN A 182 -1.20 6.01 -8.62
N ASP A 183 -1.24 4.69 -8.73
CA ASP A 183 -2.34 3.85 -8.26
C ASP A 183 -1.84 2.49 -7.77
N ALA A 184 -2.58 1.88 -6.85
CA ALA A 184 -2.34 0.51 -6.39
C ALA A 184 -3.65 -0.27 -6.34
N TYR A 185 -3.63 -1.49 -6.86
CA TYR A 185 -4.77 -2.40 -6.90
C TYR A 185 -4.39 -3.72 -6.22
N PHE A 186 -5.30 -4.23 -5.43
CA PHE A 186 -5.04 -5.40 -4.62
C PHE A 186 -6.09 -6.48 -4.85
N SER A 187 -5.68 -7.63 -5.35
CA SER A 187 -6.50 -8.83 -5.46
C SER A 187 -6.08 -9.90 -4.46
N ARG A 188 -6.64 -11.09 -4.58
CA ARG A 188 -6.33 -12.19 -3.65
C ARG A 188 -4.87 -12.67 -3.74
N ASP A 189 -4.30 -12.66 -4.92
CA ASP A 189 -3.04 -13.28 -5.29
C ASP A 189 -2.07 -12.33 -6.00
N LYS A 190 -2.48 -11.08 -6.19
CA LYS A 190 -1.73 -10.11 -6.97
C LYS A 190 -1.90 -8.70 -6.42
N MET A 191 -0.80 -7.97 -6.31
CA MET A 191 -0.78 -6.53 -6.15
C MET A 191 -0.24 -5.90 -7.41
N ILE A 192 -0.92 -4.87 -7.91
CA ILE A 192 -0.53 -4.11 -9.09
C ILE A 192 -0.31 -2.68 -8.65
N ILE A 193 0.83 -2.12 -9.02
CA ILE A 193 1.18 -0.74 -8.71
C ILE A 193 1.60 -0.06 -10.01
N THR A 194 1.12 1.14 -10.25
CA THR A 194 1.52 1.96 -11.38
C THR A 194 2.38 3.12 -10.92
N PHE A 195 3.43 3.39 -11.67
CA PHE A 195 4.42 4.42 -11.42
C PHE A 195 4.62 5.27 -12.64
N ASP A 196 5.08 6.50 -12.43
CA ASP A 196 5.76 7.23 -13.49
C ASP A 196 7.10 6.53 -13.82
N THR A 197 7.56 6.64 -15.04
CA THR A 197 8.74 5.90 -15.54
C THR A 197 9.98 6.09 -14.67
N ASP A 198 10.18 7.29 -14.12
CA ASP A 198 11.39 7.61 -13.34
C ASP A 198 11.44 6.85 -11.98
N ASP A 199 10.29 6.66 -11.33
CA ASP A 199 10.22 5.95 -10.06
C ASP A 199 10.11 4.44 -10.21
N ALA A 200 9.66 3.96 -11.36
CA ALA A 200 9.45 2.53 -11.60
C ALA A 200 10.72 1.69 -11.49
N ALA A 201 11.83 2.17 -12.03
CA ALA A 201 13.10 1.45 -11.99
C ALA A 201 13.62 1.32 -10.54
N ARG A 202 13.54 2.40 -9.77
CA ARG A 202 13.93 2.40 -8.34
C ARG A 202 13.02 1.48 -7.52
N ALA A 203 11.71 1.54 -7.77
CA ALA A 203 10.73 0.68 -7.11
C ALA A 203 11.03 -0.81 -7.39
N TYR A 204 11.31 -1.14 -8.65
CA TYR A 204 11.64 -2.51 -9.03
C TYR A 204 12.89 -3.02 -8.34
N ASP A 205 13.98 -2.25 -8.33
CA ASP A 205 15.25 -2.65 -7.72
C ASP A 205 15.09 -2.90 -6.21
N ILE A 206 14.35 -2.03 -5.52
CA ILE A 206 14.06 -2.16 -4.10
C ILE A 206 13.23 -3.41 -3.82
N LEU A 207 12.11 -3.58 -4.52
CA LEU A 207 11.23 -4.74 -4.34
C LEU A 207 11.95 -6.04 -4.67
N ARG A 208 12.77 -6.07 -5.72
CA ARG A 208 13.56 -7.24 -6.09
C ARG A 208 14.60 -7.60 -5.04
N SER A 209 15.24 -6.61 -4.44
CA SER A 209 16.22 -6.86 -3.37
C SER A 209 15.59 -7.57 -2.17
N GLU A 210 14.35 -7.21 -1.82
CA GLU A 210 13.61 -7.82 -0.71
C GLU A 210 13.14 -9.26 -1.01
N ILE A 211 12.78 -9.55 -2.25
CA ILE A 211 12.39 -10.92 -2.66
C ILE A 211 13.59 -11.87 -2.68
N SER A 212 14.79 -11.32 -2.93
CA SER A 212 16.03 -12.10 -3.06
C SER A 212 16.75 -12.37 -1.73
N ARG A 213 16.27 -11.78 -0.63
CA ARG A 213 16.74 -12.05 0.73
C ARG A 213 16.16 -13.38 1.23
#